data_55fa27ff118c890e508427415600860f
#
_entry.id   55fa27ff118c890e508427415600860f
#
_cell.length_a   1.000
_cell.length_b   1.000
_cell.length_c   1.000
_cell.angle_alpha   90.00
_cell.angle_beta   90.00
_cell.angle_gamma   90.00
#
_symmetry.space_group_name_H-M   'P 1'
#
loop_
_entity.id
_entity.type
_entity.pdbx_description
1 polymer ?
#
loop_
_entity_poly.entity_id
_entity_poly.type
_entity_poly.pdbx_seq_one_letter_code
_entity_poly.pdbx_strand_id
1 'polypeptide(L)'
;MQDGKIALVTGAGSGVGRAAAVTLARDGWHVVAVGRRTDPLAETVAECEREGGSGSAVTADVSDPASVETLFERVRADHGRLDLLFNNAGTAAPPVPVDELDVEQWQRVVDVNLTGSFLCARQAFGLMKTQDPSGGRIINNGSVSAHVPRLHSAPYTATKHAITGLTKSLSLDGRPFGITCGQIDIGNASTPLTARMPEGVLQADGSIRPEPTMDAADVGRAVAYMASLPPDANVLTMTVMANGMPFIGRG
;
A
#
# COMPACT_ATOMS: atom_id res chain seq x y z
N MET A 1 -14.40 24.23 7.03
CA MET A 1 -13.55 23.34 6.20
C MET A 1 -12.37 22.98 7.08
N GLN A 2 -12.10 21.69 7.29
CA GLN A 2 -10.96 21.28 8.10
C GLN A 2 -9.68 21.59 7.30
N ASP A 3 -8.79 22.41 7.87
CA ASP A 3 -7.46 22.74 7.30
C ASP A 3 -6.45 21.56 7.38
N GLY A 4 -6.93 20.33 7.36
CA GLY A 4 -6.12 19.14 7.51
C GLY A 4 -5.71 18.54 6.15
N LYS A 5 -4.51 17.94 6.09
CA LYS A 5 -4.04 17.14 4.95
C LYS A 5 -4.90 15.89 4.78
N ILE A 6 -5.22 15.54 3.54
CA ILE A 6 -6.06 14.38 3.19
C ILE A 6 -5.18 13.21 2.74
N ALA A 7 -5.30 12.07 3.41
CA ALA A 7 -4.63 10.82 3.05
C ALA A 7 -5.64 9.77 2.61
N LEU A 8 -5.45 9.16 1.46
CA LEU A 8 -6.20 8.00 1.01
C LEU A 8 -5.34 6.74 1.17
N VAL A 9 -5.88 5.76 1.88
CA VAL A 9 -5.19 4.48 2.14
C VAL A 9 -6.03 3.34 1.56
N THR A 10 -5.52 2.66 0.53
CA THR A 10 -6.19 1.48 -0.02
C THR A 10 -5.85 0.23 0.78
N GLY A 11 -6.80 -0.71 0.88
CA GLY A 11 -6.63 -1.89 1.73
C GLY A 11 -6.57 -1.57 3.23
N ALA A 12 -7.22 -0.47 3.65
CA ALA A 12 -7.15 0.05 5.00
C ALA A 12 -7.91 -0.78 6.05
N GLY A 13 -8.69 -1.79 5.66
CA GLY A 13 -9.50 -2.58 6.60
C GLY A 13 -8.73 -3.55 7.48
N SER A 14 -7.41 -3.74 7.27
CA SER A 14 -6.59 -4.67 8.09
C SER A 14 -5.09 -4.44 7.90
N GLY A 15 -4.28 -5.08 8.74
CA GLY A 15 -2.83 -5.21 8.58
C GLY A 15 -2.12 -3.85 8.39
N VAL A 16 -1.20 -3.79 7.44
CA VAL A 16 -0.39 -2.60 7.15
C VAL A 16 -1.26 -1.39 6.81
N GLY A 17 -2.34 -1.58 6.02
CA GLY A 17 -3.22 -0.48 5.64
C GLY A 17 -3.91 0.16 6.84
N ARG A 18 -4.44 -0.67 7.77
CA ARG A 18 -5.02 -0.18 9.03
C ARG A 18 -3.97 0.54 9.88
N ALA A 19 -2.81 -0.08 10.08
CA ALA A 19 -1.74 0.50 10.88
C ALA A 19 -1.26 1.85 10.32
N ALA A 20 -1.12 1.97 8.99
CA ALA A 20 -0.78 3.23 8.35
C ALA A 20 -1.89 4.28 8.50
N ALA A 21 -3.16 3.89 8.32
CA ALA A 21 -4.30 4.78 8.50
C ALA A 21 -4.35 5.38 9.91
N VAL A 22 -4.21 4.54 10.93
CA VAL A 22 -4.23 4.97 12.35
C VAL A 22 -3.03 5.87 12.67
N THR A 23 -1.83 5.54 12.18
CA THR A 23 -0.64 6.36 12.42
C THR A 23 -0.77 7.74 11.75
N LEU A 24 -1.23 7.79 10.49
CA LEU A 24 -1.46 9.05 9.79
C LEU A 24 -2.54 9.91 10.47
N ALA A 25 -3.63 9.29 10.93
CA ALA A 25 -4.67 10.01 11.66
C ALA A 25 -4.15 10.64 12.96
N ARG A 26 -3.31 9.91 13.72
CA ARG A 26 -2.61 10.43 14.92
C ARG A 26 -1.73 11.63 14.60
N ASP A 27 -1.10 11.64 13.42
CA ASP A 27 -0.26 12.74 12.94
C ASP A 27 -1.08 13.91 12.33
N GLY A 28 -2.42 13.92 12.52
CA GLY A 28 -3.30 15.01 12.13
C GLY A 28 -3.82 14.95 10.69
N TRP A 29 -3.67 13.82 9.99
CA TRP A 29 -4.29 13.63 8.67
C TRP A 29 -5.76 13.24 8.81
N HIS A 30 -6.62 13.75 7.91
CA HIS A 30 -7.91 13.10 7.67
C HIS A 30 -7.69 11.89 6.75
N VAL A 31 -8.05 10.70 7.23
CA VAL A 31 -7.78 9.46 6.49
C VAL A 31 -9.03 8.95 5.79
N VAL A 32 -8.99 8.87 4.48
CA VAL A 32 -9.98 8.13 3.67
C VAL A 32 -9.56 6.66 3.63
N ALA A 33 -10.19 5.84 4.48
CA ALA A 33 -9.94 4.40 4.56
C ALA A 33 -10.72 3.68 3.46
N VAL A 34 -9.99 3.01 2.54
CA VAL A 34 -10.58 2.39 1.34
C VAL A 34 -10.37 0.87 1.34
N GLY A 35 -11.40 0.13 0.94
CA GLY A 35 -11.38 -1.33 0.80
C GLY A 35 -12.74 -1.87 0.39
N ARG A 36 -12.86 -3.19 0.24
CA ARG A 36 -14.08 -3.83 -0.26
C ARG A 36 -15.14 -4.13 0.81
N ARG A 37 -14.78 -4.12 2.08
CA ARG A 37 -15.65 -4.53 3.20
C ARG A 37 -15.90 -3.37 4.15
N THR A 38 -17.16 -3.04 4.34
CA THR A 38 -17.59 -1.88 5.13
C THR A 38 -17.17 -1.99 6.61
N ASP A 39 -17.45 -3.12 7.27
CA ASP A 39 -17.21 -3.26 8.70
C ASP A 39 -15.75 -3.09 9.11
N PRO A 40 -14.75 -3.76 8.46
CA PRO A 40 -13.35 -3.54 8.78
C PRO A 40 -12.86 -2.10 8.53
N LEU A 41 -13.48 -1.37 7.59
CA LEU A 41 -13.16 0.04 7.35
C LEU A 41 -13.74 0.92 8.47
N ALA A 42 -14.96 0.65 8.89
CA ALA A 42 -15.58 1.37 10.02
C ALA A 42 -14.78 1.16 11.31
N GLU A 43 -14.31 -0.06 11.57
CA GLU A 43 -13.39 -0.34 12.69
C GLU A 43 -12.11 0.50 12.60
N THR A 44 -11.52 0.60 11.41
CA THR A 44 -10.30 1.39 11.20
C THR A 44 -10.55 2.88 11.45
N VAL A 45 -11.67 3.43 10.98
CA VAL A 45 -12.03 4.83 11.24
C VAL A 45 -12.26 5.07 12.73
N ALA A 46 -13.00 4.17 13.40
CA ALA A 46 -13.19 4.27 14.86
C ALA A 46 -11.86 4.19 15.64
N GLU A 47 -10.87 3.44 15.14
CA GLU A 47 -9.53 3.41 15.71
C GLU A 47 -8.79 4.73 15.48
N CYS A 48 -8.87 5.32 14.29
CA CYS A 48 -8.32 6.65 14.01
C CYS A 48 -8.89 7.71 14.96
N GLU A 49 -10.21 7.69 15.21
CA GLU A 49 -10.88 8.62 16.11
C GLU A 49 -10.47 8.42 17.58
N ARG A 50 -10.32 7.18 18.04
CA ARG A 50 -9.84 6.86 19.40
C ARG A 50 -8.41 7.37 19.65
N GLU A 51 -7.59 7.42 18.62
CA GLU A 51 -6.23 7.98 18.66
C GLU A 51 -6.18 9.51 18.47
N GLY A 52 -7.33 10.17 18.47
CA GLY A 52 -7.45 11.64 18.40
C GLY A 52 -7.41 12.22 16.98
N GLY A 53 -7.43 11.37 15.95
CA GLY A 53 -7.47 11.77 14.55
C GLY A 53 -8.87 11.80 13.95
N SER A 54 -8.95 11.80 12.62
CA SER A 54 -10.23 11.76 11.90
C SER A 54 -10.12 10.86 10.66
N GLY A 55 -11.26 10.33 10.23
CA GLY A 55 -11.30 9.51 9.03
C GLY A 55 -12.69 9.31 8.47
N SER A 56 -12.74 8.79 7.26
CA SER A 56 -13.98 8.39 6.59
C SER A 56 -13.76 7.03 5.91
N ALA A 57 -14.80 6.20 5.85
CA ALA A 57 -14.75 4.90 5.19
C ALA A 57 -15.40 4.98 3.81
N VAL A 58 -14.71 4.48 2.79
CA VAL A 58 -15.24 4.39 1.42
C VAL A 58 -15.03 2.98 0.88
N THR A 59 -16.13 2.30 0.56
CA THR A 59 -16.08 0.99 -0.07
C THR A 59 -15.75 1.12 -1.55
N ALA A 60 -14.66 0.47 -1.99
CA ALA A 60 -14.27 0.41 -3.39
C ALA A 60 -13.44 -0.85 -3.68
N ASP A 61 -13.54 -1.35 -4.92
CA ASP A 61 -12.66 -2.38 -5.46
C ASP A 61 -11.61 -1.71 -6.37
N VAL A 62 -10.36 -1.77 -5.97
CA VAL A 62 -9.26 -1.14 -6.73
C VAL A 62 -9.01 -1.80 -8.08
N SER A 63 -9.45 -3.06 -8.27
CA SER A 63 -9.33 -3.78 -9.54
C SER A 63 -10.40 -3.39 -10.57
N ASP A 64 -11.44 -2.65 -10.17
CA ASP A 64 -12.50 -2.17 -11.03
C ASP A 64 -12.31 -0.68 -11.37
N PRO A 65 -12.06 -0.33 -12.66
CA PRO A 65 -11.86 1.05 -13.08
C PRO A 65 -13.01 2.00 -12.72
N ALA A 66 -14.27 1.55 -12.84
CA ALA A 66 -15.45 2.37 -12.54
C ALA A 66 -15.58 2.63 -11.03
N SER A 67 -15.28 1.61 -10.21
CA SER A 67 -15.24 1.74 -8.76
C SER A 67 -14.16 2.73 -8.30
N VAL A 68 -12.99 2.70 -8.93
CA VAL A 68 -11.90 3.65 -8.64
C VAL A 68 -12.27 5.07 -9.08
N GLU A 69 -12.91 5.25 -10.23
CA GLU A 69 -13.37 6.57 -10.69
C GLU A 69 -14.37 7.16 -9.69
N THR A 70 -15.39 6.42 -9.30
CA THR A 70 -16.39 6.83 -8.30
C THR A 70 -15.76 7.18 -6.94
N LEU A 71 -14.75 6.40 -6.50
CA LEU A 71 -13.99 6.68 -5.29
C LEU A 71 -13.34 8.07 -5.35
N PHE A 72 -12.64 8.40 -6.44
CA PHE A 72 -11.93 9.67 -6.56
C PHE A 72 -12.85 10.85 -6.85
N GLU A 73 -14.00 10.64 -7.50
CA GLU A 73 -15.07 11.65 -7.59
C GLU A 73 -15.57 12.03 -6.20
N ARG A 74 -15.81 11.05 -5.34
CA ARG A 74 -16.21 11.26 -3.95
C ARG A 74 -15.15 12.01 -3.15
N VAL A 75 -13.86 11.60 -3.24
CA VAL A 75 -12.75 12.31 -2.58
C VAL A 75 -12.70 13.77 -3.02
N ARG A 76 -12.89 14.05 -4.31
CA ARG A 76 -12.94 15.40 -4.85
C ARG A 76 -14.13 16.18 -4.32
N ALA A 77 -15.31 15.57 -4.25
CA ALA A 77 -16.53 16.23 -3.77
C ALA A 77 -16.45 16.54 -2.27
N ASP A 78 -15.96 15.59 -1.47
CA ASP A 78 -15.95 15.70 -0.01
C ASP A 78 -14.80 16.59 0.51
N HIS A 79 -13.64 16.58 -0.16
CA HIS A 79 -12.41 17.21 0.35
C HIS A 79 -11.78 18.25 -0.60
N GLY A 80 -12.07 18.20 -1.90
CA GLY A 80 -11.50 19.10 -2.91
C GLY A 80 -10.03 18.83 -3.24
N ARG A 81 -9.32 18.01 -2.44
CA ARG A 81 -7.89 17.74 -2.56
C ARG A 81 -7.50 16.36 -2.07
N LEU A 82 -6.30 15.92 -2.44
CA LEU A 82 -5.63 14.75 -1.92
C LEU A 82 -4.13 15.05 -1.75
N ASP A 83 -3.60 14.89 -0.54
CA ASP A 83 -2.19 15.19 -0.24
C ASP A 83 -1.33 13.94 -0.21
N LEU A 84 -1.93 12.77 0.11
CA LEU A 84 -1.26 11.48 0.16
C LEU A 84 -2.15 10.38 -0.40
N LEU A 85 -1.60 9.59 -1.32
CA LEU A 85 -2.11 8.26 -1.66
C LEU A 85 -1.15 7.19 -1.13
N PHE A 86 -1.62 6.30 -0.26
CA PHE A 86 -0.91 5.05 0.05
C PHE A 86 -1.57 3.89 -0.69
N ASN A 87 -0.99 3.48 -1.81
CA ASN A 87 -1.36 2.32 -2.61
C ASN A 87 -0.93 1.04 -1.89
N ASN A 88 -1.77 0.57 -0.97
CA ASN A 88 -1.45 -0.58 -0.13
C ASN A 88 -2.30 -1.82 -0.44
N ALA A 89 -3.45 -1.69 -1.06
CA ALA A 89 -4.27 -2.84 -1.41
C ALA A 89 -3.46 -3.91 -2.17
N GLY A 90 -3.55 -5.15 -1.73
CA GLY A 90 -2.80 -6.24 -2.32
C GLY A 90 -3.33 -7.62 -1.90
N THR A 91 -3.03 -8.61 -2.71
CA THR A 91 -3.37 -10.01 -2.49
C THR A 91 -2.23 -10.92 -2.96
N ALA A 92 -2.30 -12.19 -2.60
CA ALA A 92 -1.39 -13.24 -3.07
C ALA A 92 -2.19 -14.40 -3.64
N ALA A 93 -1.54 -15.22 -4.46
CA ALA A 93 -2.04 -16.52 -4.88
C ALA A 93 -1.61 -17.62 -3.90
N PRO A 94 -2.24 -18.80 -3.93
CA PRO A 94 -1.72 -20.00 -3.26
C PRO A 94 -0.28 -20.29 -3.71
N PRO A 95 0.59 -20.76 -2.80
CA PRO A 95 1.98 -21.08 -3.14
C PRO A 95 2.06 -22.48 -3.80
N VAL A 96 1.89 -22.52 -5.11
CA VAL A 96 1.97 -23.71 -5.94
C VAL A 96 3.04 -23.54 -7.04
N PRO A 97 3.61 -24.63 -7.61
CA PRO A 97 4.46 -24.56 -8.80
C PRO A 97 3.81 -23.73 -9.92
N VAL A 98 4.64 -23.13 -10.77
CA VAL A 98 4.14 -22.18 -11.78
C VAL A 98 3.25 -22.85 -12.84
N ASP A 99 3.47 -24.12 -13.14
CA ASP A 99 2.66 -24.92 -14.07
C ASP A 99 1.35 -25.42 -13.47
N GLU A 100 1.21 -25.38 -12.14
CA GLU A 100 -0.04 -25.71 -11.42
C GLU A 100 -0.86 -24.47 -11.03
N LEU A 101 -0.36 -23.28 -11.30
CA LEU A 101 -1.02 -22.03 -10.95
C LEU A 101 -2.15 -21.72 -11.94
N ASP A 102 -3.38 -21.59 -11.44
CA ASP A 102 -4.52 -21.18 -12.26
C ASP A 102 -4.33 -19.77 -12.84
N VAL A 103 -4.68 -19.60 -14.11
CA VAL A 103 -4.57 -18.31 -14.81
C VAL A 103 -5.45 -17.24 -14.16
N GLU A 104 -6.61 -17.60 -13.64
CA GLU A 104 -7.51 -16.69 -12.90
C GLU A 104 -6.87 -16.19 -11.61
N GLN A 105 -6.09 -17.02 -10.92
CA GLN A 105 -5.37 -16.60 -9.72
C GLN A 105 -4.21 -15.66 -10.05
N TRP A 106 -3.48 -15.94 -11.15
CA TRP A 106 -2.50 -15.01 -11.68
C TRP A 106 -3.13 -13.66 -12.00
N GLN A 107 -4.22 -13.67 -12.80
CA GLN A 107 -4.89 -12.45 -13.24
C GLN A 107 -5.40 -11.63 -12.05
N ARG A 108 -6.03 -12.27 -11.06
CA ARG A 108 -6.50 -11.60 -9.85
C ARG A 108 -5.37 -10.87 -9.10
N VAL A 109 -4.18 -11.47 -9.01
CA VAL A 109 -3.05 -10.82 -8.35
C VAL A 109 -2.57 -9.62 -9.18
N VAL A 110 -2.52 -9.73 -10.50
CA VAL A 110 -2.17 -8.62 -11.41
C VAL A 110 -3.19 -7.51 -11.29
N ASP A 111 -4.49 -7.82 -11.33
CA ASP A 111 -5.57 -6.83 -11.28
C ASP A 111 -5.55 -6.02 -9.99
N VAL A 112 -5.35 -6.68 -8.84
CA VAL A 112 -5.32 -5.98 -7.55
C VAL A 112 -3.99 -5.26 -7.32
N ASN A 113 -2.86 -5.96 -7.46
CA ASN A 113 -1.57 -5.44 -7.00
C ASN A 113 -0.94 -4.43 -7.97
N LEU A 114 -1.15 -4.61 -9.27
CA LEU A 114 -0.54 -3.79 -10.31
C LEU A 114 -1.54 -2.85 -10.98
N THR A 115 -2.58 -3.41 -11.61
CA THR A 115 -3.61 -2.61 -12.30
C THR A 115 -4.31 -1.67 -11.32
N GLY A 116 -4.71 -2.16 -10.14
CA GLY A 116 -5.37 -1.37 -9.11
C GLY A 116 -4.48 -0.24 -8.57
N SER A 117 -3.20 -0.52 -8.36
CA SER A 117 -2.24 0.52 -7.96
C SER A 117 -2.07 1.58 -9.05
N PHE A 118 -2.03 1.19 -10.33
CA PHE A 118 -2.00 2.11 -11.47
C PHE A 118 -3.27 2.96 -11.54
N LEU A 119 -4.45 2.35 -11.44
CA LEU A 119 -5.73 3.06 -11.50
C LEU A 119 -5.86 4.11 -10.40
N CYS A 120 -5.53 3.75 -9.16
CA CYS A 120 -5.54 4.67 -8.03
C CYS A 120 -4.49 5.79 -8.21
N ALA A 121 -3.27 5.43 -8.64
CA ALA A 121 -2.22 6.41 -8.90
C ALA A 121 -2.61 7.39 -10.02
N ARG A 122 -3.21 6.91 -11.10
CA ARG A 122 -3.70 7.74 -12.23
C ARG A 122 -4.71 8.78 -11.75
N GLN A 123 -5.69 8.37 -10.97
CA GLN A 123 -6.73 9.28 -10.44
C GLN A 123 -6.15 10.27 -9.41
N ALA A 124 -5.32 9.79 -8.49
CA ALA A 124 -4.65 10.64 -7.52
C ALA A 124 -3.77 11.68 -8.21
N PHE A 125 -2.99 11.28 -9.19
CA PHE A 125 -2.13 12.16 -9.98
C PHE A 125 -2.94 13.26 -10.68
N GLY A 126 -4.07 12.91 -11.29
CA GLY A 126 -4.97 13.88 -11.93
C GLY A 126 -5.53 14.90 -10.93
N LEU A 127 -5.93 14.45 -9.74
CA LEU A 127 -6.42 15.33 -8.68
C LEU A 127 -5.29 16.22 -8.13
N MET A 128 -4.15 15.64 -7.76
CA MET A 128 -2.98 16.35 -7.22
C MET A 128 -2.42 17.40 -8.21
N LYS A 129 -2.50 17.12 -9.50
CA LYS A 129 -2.06 18.04 -10.57
C LYS A 129 -2.95 19.27 -10.67
N THR A 130 -4.27 19.13 -10.44
CA THR A 130 -5.28 20.15 -10.70
C THR A 130 -5.81 20.87 -9.46
N GLN A 131 -5.50 20.39 -8.28
CA GLN A 131 -5.86 21.04 -7.00
C GLN A 131 -5.02 22.29 -6.76
N ASP A 132 -5.46 23.17 -5.84
CA ASP A 132 -4.76 24.39 -5.43
C ASP A 132 -4.47 24.36 -3.90
N PRO A 133 -3.19 24.45 -3.46
CA PRO A 133 -1.99 24.34 -4.29
C PRO A 133 -1.85 22.94 -4.92
N SER A 134 -1.26 22.87 -6.12
CA SER A 134 -0.93 21.60 -6.78
C SER A 134 0.16 20.85 -6.00
N GLY A 135 0.25 19.55 -6.24
CA GLY A 135 1.25 18.68 -5.61
C GLY A 135 0.62 17.64 -4.71
N GLY A 136 1.44 16.76 -4.19
CA GLY A 136 1.04 15.66 -3.33
C GLY A 136 2.07 14.52 -3.33
N ARG A 137 1.75 13.46 -2.63
CA ARG A 137 2.64 12.31 -2.49
C ARG A 137 1.92 11.00 -2.79
N ILE A 138 2.56 10.14 -3.56
CA ILE A 138 2.12 8.76 -3.78
C ILE A 138 3.16 7.83 -3.13
N ILE A 139 2.71 6.93 -2.28
CA ILE A 139 3.53 5.86 -1.70
C ILE A 139 2.96 4.53 -2.19
N ASN A 140 3.77 3.76 -2.91
CA ASN A 140 3.38 2.43 -3.34
C ASN A 140 3.90 1.37 -2.37
N ASN A 141 3.03 0.44 -1.98
CA ASN A 141 3.40 -0.72 -1.19
C ASN A 141 4.14 -1.73 -2.09
N GLY A 142 5.46 -1.75 -1.95
CA GLY A 142 6.34 -2.75 -2.53
C GLY A 142 6.42 -4.02 -1.68
N SER A 143 7.55 -4.67 -1.75
CA SER A 143 7.89 -5.85 -0.93
C SER A 143 9.37 -6.17 -1.13
N VAL A 144 10.01 -6.81 -0.16
CA VAL A 144 11.30 -7.47 -0.38
C VAL A 144 11.25 -8.47 -1.53
N SER A 145 10.06 -8.97 -1.89
CA SER A 145 9.83 -9.79 -3.10
C SER A 145 9.99 -9.01 -4.41
N ALA A 146 10.13 -7.69 -4.38
CA ALA A 146 10.55 -6.90 -5.54
C ALA A 146 12.05 -7.07 -5.86
N HIS A 147 12.81 -7.72 -4.98
CA HIS A 147 14.25 -7.93 -5.11
C HIS A 147 14.61 -9.41 -5.11
N VAL A 148 14.05 -10.19 -4.17
CA VAL A 148 14.34 -11.63 -4.01
C VAL A 148 13.02 -12.40 -3.92
N PRO A 149 12.74 -13.33 -4.85
CA PRO A 149 11.50 -14.11 -4.86
C PRO A 149 11.47 -15.13 -3.73
N ARG A 150 10.24 -15.57 -3.38
CA ARG A 150 10.00 -16.82 -2.64
C ARG A 150 9.63 -17.92 -3.62
N LEU A 151 9.85 -19.18 -3.23
CA LEU A 151 9.29 -20.32 -3.99
C LEU A 151 7.77 -20.13 -4.14
N HIS A 152 7.25 -20.53 -5.30
CA HIS A 152 5.81 -20.55 -5.61
C HIS A 152 5.10 -19.18 -5.43
N SER A 153 5.80 -18.09 -5.72
CA SER A 153 5.26 -16.72 -5.58
C SER A 153 5.25 -15.93 -6.89
N ALA A 154 5.21 -16.61 -8.04
CA ALA A 154 5.38 -15.98 -9.35
C ALA A 154 4.50 -14.73 -9.56
N PRO A 155 3.15 -14.74 -9.36
CA PRO A 155 2.32 -13.56 -9.62
C PRO A 155 2.62 -12.42 -8.64
N TYR A 156 2.82 -12.73 -7.36
CA TYR A 156 3.15 -11.72 -6.36
C TYR A 156 4.52 -11.08 -6.65
N THR A 157 5.53 -11.90 -6.90
CA THR A 157 6.88 -11.43 -7.24
C THR A 157 6.87 -10.57 -8.50
N ALA A 158 6.21 -11.02 -9.58
CA ALA A 158 6.11 -10.26 -10.82
C ALA A 158 5.45 -8.90 -10.60
N THR A 159 4.33 -8.85 -9.88
CA THR A 159 3.63 -7.58 -9.60
C THR A 159 4.47 -6.64 -8.73
N LYS A 160 5.20 -7.14 -7.73
CA LYS A 160 6.03 -6.31 -6.86
C LYS A 160 7.27 -5.75 -7.59
N HIS A 161 7.85 -6.49 -8.54
CA HIS A 161 8.87 -5.95 -9.46
C HIS A 161 8.29 -4.86 -10.38
N ALA A 162 7.08 -5.08 -10.92
CA ALA A 162 6.41 -4.10 -11.77
C ALA A 162 6.08 -2.79 -11.03
N ILE A 163 5.69 -2.86 -9.75
CA ILE A 163 5.47 -1.67 -8.90
C ILE A 163 6.73 -0.81 -8.81
N THR A 164 7.93 -1.40 -8.79
CA THR A 164 9.18 -0.63 -8.81
C THR A 164 9.33 0.20 -10.09
N GLY A 165 8.96 -0.36 -11.24
CA GLY A 165 8.93 0.37 -12.51
C GLY A 165 7.90 1.50 -12.51
N LEU A 166 6.66 1.20 -12.05
CA LEU A 166 5.58 2.17 -11.94
C LEU A 166 5.98 3.34 -11.03
N THR A 167 6.58 3.06 -9.87
CA THR A 167 7.03 4.08 -8.91
C THR A 167 8.03 5.04 -9.54
N LYS A 168 9.03 4.51 -10.26
CA LYS A 168 10.05 5.32 -10.93
C LYS A 168 9.46 6.21 -12.02
N SER A 169 8.52 5.69 -12.81
CA SER A 169 7.83 6.44 -13.86
C SER A 169 7.01 7.58 -13.26
N LEU A 170 6.14 7.28 -12.26
CA LEU A 170 5.34 8.29 -11.59
C LEU A 170 6.19 9.36 -10.88
N SER A 171 7.34 8.98 -10.31
CA SER A 171 8.28 9.93 -9.68
C SER A 171 8.88 10.90 -10.72
N LEU A 172 9.11 10.44 -11.94
CA LEU A 172 9.62 11.30 -13.02
C LEU A 172 8.53 12.22 -13.56
N ASP A 173 7.36 11.66 -13.86
CA ASP A 173 6.22 12.39 -14.44
C ASP A 173 5.64 13.44 -13.48
N GLY A 174 5.75 13.22 -12.17
CA GLY A 174 5.21 14.10 -11.12
C GLY A 174 6.00 15.40 -10.90
N ARG A 175 7.29 15.44 -11.28
CA ARG A 175 8.19 16.57 -10.98
C ARG A 175 7.65 17.95 -11.41
N PRO A 176 7.09 18.13 -12.61
CA PRO A 176 6.58 19.43 -13.04
C PRO A 176 5.37 19.93 -12.24
N PHE A 177 4.72 19.05 -11.45
CA PHE A 177 3.49 19.33 -10.75
C PHE A 177 3.66 19.30 -9.21
N GLY A 178 4.89 19.16 -8.70
CA GLY A 178 5.14 19.00 -7.27
C GLY A 178 4.61 17.68 -6.70
N ILE A 179 4.42 16.65 -7.55
CA ILE A 179 3.96 15.33 -7.13
C ILE A 179 5.19 14.43 -6.95
N THR A 180 5.34 13.86 -5.74
CA THR A 180 6.39 12.89 -5.46
C THR A 180 5.83 11.48 -5.45
N CYS A 181 6.62 10.50 -5.88
CA CYS A 181 6.27 9.10 -5.77
C CYS A 181 7.43 8.32 -5.16
N GLY A 182 7.13 7.48 -4.19
CA GLY A 182 8.09 6.58 -3.54
C GLY A 182 7.49 5.19 -3.30
N GLN A 183 8.35 4.25 -2.92
CA GLN A 183 8.00 2.87 -2.65
C GLN A 183 8.49 2.47 -1.27
N ILE A 184 7.64 1.74 -0.52
CA ILE A 184 8.04 1.09 0.72
C ILE A 184 8.06 -0.43 0.50
N ASP A 185 9.24 -1.05 0.61
CA ASP A 185 9.42 -2.50 0.49
C ASP A 185 9.31 -3.14 1.87
N ILE A 186 8.27 -3.94 2.05
CA ILE A 186 7.92 -4.50 3.35
C ILE A 186 8.32 -5.98 3.40
N GLY A 187 9.01 -6.37 4.48
CA GLY A 187 9.35 -7.74 4.76
C GLY A 187 8.75 -8.25 6.06
N ASN A 188 7.89 -9.27 5.98
CA ASN A 188 7.31 -10.01 7.11
C ASN A 188 6.64 -9.14 8.20
N ALA A 189 5.78 -8.18 7.83
CA ALA A 189 4.90 -7.53 8.80
C ALA A 189 3.79 -8.50 9.25
N SER A 190 3.47 -8.51 10.54
CA SER A 190 2.40 -9.34 11.12
C SER A 190 1.04 -8.83 10.64
N THR A 191 0.39 -9.59 9.77
CA THR A 191 -0.88 -9.25 9.10
C THR A 191 -1.63 -10.54 8.77
N PRO A 192 -2.92 -10.48 8.41
CA PRO A 192 -3.63 -11.66 7.92
C PRO A 192 -2.95 -12.34 6.72
N LEU A 193 -2.25 -11.57 5.86
CA LEU A 193 -1.52 -12.12 4.70
C LEU A 193 -0.31 -12.95 5.10
N THR A 194 0.31 -12.64 6.22
CA THR A 194 1.56 -13.26 6.73
C THR A 194 1.33 -14.16 7.94
N ALA A 195 0.09 -14.48 8.28
CA ALA A 195 -0.28 -15.23 9.48
C ALA A 195 0.45 -16.60 9.59
N ARG A 196 0.78 -17.22 8.47
CA ARG A 196 1.49 -18.52 8.45
C ARG A 196 3.00 -18.41 8.72
N MET A 197 3.60 -17.23 8.69
CA MET A 197 5.06 -17.09 8.82
C MET A 197 5.60 -17.61 10.15
N PRO A 198 4.98 -17.33 11.31
CA PRO A 198 5.43 -17.90 12.58
C PRO A 198 5.22 -19.41 12.70
N GLU A 199 4.28 -19.98 11.95
CA GLU A 199 3.99 -21.42 11.96
C GLU A 199 4.95 -22.20 11.07
N GLY A 200 5.44 -21.59 9.98
CA GLY A 200 6.37 -22.15 9.02
C GLY A 200 5.98 -21.87 7.58
N VAL A 201 6.96 -21.48 6.79
CA VAL A 201 6.82 -21.22 5.35
C VAL A 201 7.91 -21.93 4.57
N LEU A 202 7.60 -22.24 3.31
CA LEU A 202 8.51 -22.93 2.40
C LEU A 202 9.76 -22.07 2.12
N GLN A 203 10.93 -22.65 2.34
CA GLN A 203 12.23 -22.04 2.08
C GLN A 203 12.76 -22.41 0.69
N ALA A 204 13.80 -21.72 0.24
CA ALA A 204 14.43 -21.97 -1.05
C ALA A 204 15.04 -23.39 -1.19
N ASP A 205 15.43 -24.01 -0.07
CA ASP A 205 15.94 -25.36 0.01
C ASP A 205 14.85 -26.45 0.10
N GLY A 206 13.56 -26.06 0.01
CA GLY A 206 12.41 -26.95 0.14
C GLY A 206 12.01 -27.27 1.57
N SER A 207 12.74 -26.83 2.57
CA SER A 207 12.36 -27.01 3.98
C SER A 207 11.23 -26.06 4.39
N ILE A 208 10.48 -26.43 5.43
CA ILE A 208 9.49 -25.53 6.06
C ILE A 208 10.10 -25.02 7.36
N ARG A 209 10.20 -23.69 7.50
CA ARG A 209 10.74 -23.06 8.72
C ARG A 209 9.91 -21.85 9.14
N PRO A 210 9.75 -21.60 10.45
CA PRO A 210 9.21 -20.35 10.94
C PRO A 210 10.05 -19.15 10.50
N GLU A 211 9.38 -18.03 10.17
CA GLU A 211 10.06 -16.77 9.94
C GLU A 211 9.56 -15.70 10.90
N PRO A 212 10.47 -14.88 11.47
CA PRO A 212 10.09 -13.76 12.31
C PRO A 212 9.22 -12.75 11.55
N THR A 213 8.32 -12.11 12.29
CA THR A 213 7.52 -10.99 11.82
C THR A 213 7.79 -9.76 12.69
N MET A 214 7.56 -8.57 12.13
CA MET A 214 7.54 -7.30 12.86
C MET A 214 6.11 -6.80 13.03
N ASP A 215 5.88 -5.90 13.96
CA ASP A 215 4.59 -5.25 14.13
C ASP A 215 4.23 -4.41 12.90
N ALA A 216 2.97 -4.49 12.44
CA ALA A 216 2.49 -3.65 11.34
C ALA A 216 2.54 -2.15 11.68
N ALA A 217 2.51 -1.78 12.96
CA ALA A 217 2.68 -0.40 13.40
C ALA A 217 4.06 0.19 13.04
N ASP A 218 5.12 -0.65 12.94
CA ASP A 218 6.43 -0.20 12.46
C ASP A 218 6.38 0.28 11.00
N VAL A 219 5.59 -0.41 10.19
CA VAL A 219 5.34 0.00 8.79
C VAL A 219 4.50 1.28 8.76
N GLY A 220 3.47 1.39 9.64
CA GLY A 220 2.68 2.62 9.79
C GLY A 220 3.56 3.84 10.06
N ARG A 221 4.51 3.72 11.02
CA ARG A 221 5.48 4.80 11.32
C ARG A 221 6.39 5.14 10.13
N ALA A 222 6.82 4.14 9.37
CA ALA A 222 7.63 4.35 8.18
C ALA A 222 6.86 5.10 7.06
N VAL A 223 5.58 4.75 6.85
CA VAL A 223 4.69 5.45 5.91
C VAL A 223 4.48 6.90 6.37
N ALA A 224 4.21 7.13 7.66
CA ALA A 224 4.05 8.46 8.22
C ALA A 224 5.33 9.30 8.08
N TYR A 225 6.51 8.72 8.30
CA TYR A 225 7.78 9.39 8.02
C TYR A 225 7.90 9.79 6.54
N MET A 226 7.64 8.89 5.60
CA MET A 226 7.65 9.23 4.17
C MET A 226 6.65 10.35 3.85
N ALA A 227 5.47 10.34 4.48
CA ALA A 227 4.42 11.34 4.30
C ALA A 227 4.76 12.71 4.90
N SER A 228 5.60 12.76 5.94
CA SER A 228 5.96 13.99 6.65
C SER A 228 7.00 14.86 5.94
N LEU A 229 7.69 14.32 4.94
CA LEU A 229 8.75 15.04 4.23
C LEU A 229 8.20 16.25 3.46
N PRO A 230 8.98 17.34 3.37
CA PRO A 230 8.59 18.51 2.58
C PRO A 230 8.47 18.17 1.08
N PRO A 231 7.81 19.03 0.28
CA PRO A 231 7.54 18.75 -1.14
C PRO A 231 8.80 18.56 -2.01
N ASP A 232 9.92 19.15 -1.62
CA ASP A 232 11.21 19.07 -2.32
C ASP A 232 12.05 17.85 -1.93
N ALA A 233 11.59 17.06 -0.95
CA ALA A 233 12.24 15.83 -0.50
C ALA A 233 11.37 14.59 -0.76
N ASN A 234 11.97 13.51 -1.25
CA ASN A 234 11.31 12.25 -1.50
C ASN A 234 12.15 11.05 -1.05
N VAL A 235 11.53 10.11 -0.37
CA VAL A 235 12.07 8.76 -0.21
C VAL A 235 11.64 7.95 -1.42
N LEU A 236 12.55 7.77 -2.38
CA LEU A 236 12.24 6.99 -3.59
C LEU A 236 12.02 5.52 -3.28
N THR A 237 12.84 4.95 -2.38
CA THR A 237 12.71 3.56 -1.93
C THR A 237 13.12 3.45 -0.47
N MET A 238 12.32 2.75 0.32
CA MET A 238 12.60 2.41 1.72
C MET A 238 12.30 0.93 1.94
N THR A 239 13.20 0.21 2.61
CA THR A 239 12.96 -1.17 3.04
C THR A 239 12.76 -1.23 4.54
N VAL A 240 11.62 -1.80 4.98
CA VAL A 240 11.30 -2.05 6.39
C VAL A 240 10.97 -3.53 6.54
N MET A 241 11.71 -4.23 7.38
CA MET A 241 11.56 -5.68 7.48
C MET A 241 11.84 -6.19 8.89
N ALA A 242 11.28 -7.36 9.23
CA ALA A 242 11.61 -8.03 10.48
C ALA A 242 13.12 -8.34 10.53
N ASN A 243 13.81 -7.90 11.59
CA ASN A 243 15.26 -7.98 11.69
C ASN A 243 15.83 -9.40 11.52
N GLY A 244 15.09 -10.41 11.99
CA GLY A 244 15.53 -11.81 11.91
C GLY A 244 15.03 -12.57 10.68
N MET A 245 14.31 -11.93 9.73
CA MET A 245 13.82 -12.64 8.55
C MET A 245 14.97 -12.98 7.57
N PRO A 246 14.87 -14.12 6.86
CA PRO A 246 15.92 -14.53 5.92
C PRO A 246 15.82 -13.76 4.59
N PHE A 247 16.30 -12.52 4.57
CA PHE A 247 16.41 -11.68 3.37
C PHE A 247 17.86 -11.37 3.05
N ILE A 248 18.59 -10.77 4.00
CA ILE A 248 20.05 -10.59 3.91
C ILE A 248 20.71 -11.87 4.41
N GLY A 249 21.75 -12.34 3.72
CA GLY A 249 22.44 -13.59 4.05
C GLY A 249 21.79 -14.86 3.49
N ARG A 250 20.82 -14.74 2.61
CA ARG A 250 20.41 -15.82 1.71
C ARG A 250 21.49 -15.96 0.63
N GLY A 251 22.41 -16.86 0.84
CA GLY A 251 23.40 -17.27 -0.14
C GLY A 251 23.04 -18.60 -0.74
#